data_26234e8be71049131e02e916064cbcb6
#
_entry.id   26234e8be71049131e02e916064cbcb6
#
_cell.length_a   1.000
_cell.length_b   1.000
_cell.length_c   1.000
_cell.angle_alpha   90.00
_cell.angle_beta   90.00
_cell.angle_gamma   90.00
#
_symmetry.space_group_name_H-M   'P 1'
#
loop_
_entity.id
_entity.type
_entity.pdbx_description
1 polymer ?
#
loop_
_entity_poly.entity_id
_entity_poly.type
_entity_poly.pdbx_seq_one_letter_code
_entity_poly.pdbx_strand_id
1 'polypeptide(L)'
;MSQNKTNQYKITTLTGLAIVLANMIGTGAFTSLGFQVKSLHQTSTILTLWMLGGVIALSGAFSYAEVGSSIKKSGGEYAFLSQLYNPLIGYLSGWISLTVGFTAPIALSAMALISYFPYLSVNPRWAAIVVIGIITFIHTRNLKTSAIFQNSSTVIKMLLILFLIVIGAFLPGITSGTNATEASYLTELISPAFAIALIYVVYSYSGWNAAAYITNEFENPSKSLPIVLIGGTIIVTILYTLLQYIFLKHLTLGEMEGQLNVAALAAQKMFGKTVGNLFGLALSISLISSVSAMVWVGARITASMANDHSFLSLFQMQSNNLPVRALWLQFGISSLLILTGTFEQILVYCGILISLSSMLVVIGIYKIRKQPDHKEDTGYKSPWYPFFQIIFALLTLWMIIFTLYDKPLESLAGIINLLIGMATFYWGHFKLKYFQK
;
A
#
# COMPACT_ATOMS: atom_id res chain seq x y z
N MET A 1 16.65 -26.34 -31.21
CA MET A 1 16.95 -25.73 -29.89
C MET A 1 15.71 -25.91 -29.00
N SER A 2 15.75 -26.85 -28.09
CA SER A 2 14.65 -27.19 -27.19
C SER A 2 14.49 -26.07 -26.18
N GLN A 3 13.37 -25.36 -26.23
CA GLN A 3 12.98 -24.45 -25.15
C GLN A 3 12.73 -25.30 -23.89
N ASN A 4 13.61 -25.20 -22.92
CA ASN A 4 13.35 -25.63 -21.57
C ASN A 4 12.11 -24.87 -21.06
N LYS A 5 10.94 -25.50 -21.16
CA LYS A 5 9.75 -25.10 -20.39
C LYS A 5 10.10 -25.32 -18.93
N THR A 6 10.68 -24.30 -18.28
CA THR A 6 10.65 -24.20 -16.82
C THR A 6 9.20 -24.34 -16.41
N ASN A 7 8.87 -25.41 -15.68
CA ASN A 7 7.58 -25.59 -15.01
C ASN A 7 7.40 -24.40 -14.07
N GLN A 8 6.87 -23.28 -14.56
CA GLN A 8 6.46 -22.17 -13.72
C GLN A 8 5.24 -22.65 -12.94
N TYR A 9 5.41 -22.77 -11.63
CA TYR A 9 4.29 -23.06 -10.73
C TYR A 9 3.23 -21.97 -10.91
N LYS A 10 2.08 -22.35 -11.43
CA LYS A 10 0.92 -21.46 -11.54
C LYS A 10 0.22 -21.35 -10.20
N ILE A 11 -0.18 -20.14 -9.84
CA ILE A 11 -0.90 -19.88 -8.58
C ILE A 11 -2.41 -19.97 -8.79
N THR A 12 -3.08 -20.48 -7.75
CA THR A 12 -4.55 -20.58 -7.72
C THR A 12 -5.19 -19.23 -7.38
N THR A 13 -6.48 -19.09 -7.67
CA THR A 13 -7.27 -17.91 -7.27
C THR A 13 -7.25 -17.70 -5.75
N LEU A 14 -7.31 -18.77 -4.95
CA LEU A 14 -7.26 -18.68 -3.49
C LEU A 14 -5.90 -18.15 -2.99
N THR A 15 -4.81 -18.62 -3.58
CA THR A 15 -3.47 -18.09 -3.28
C THR A 15 -3.37 -16.61 -3.64
N GLY A 16 -3.90 -16.21 -4.80
CA GLY A 16 -3.95 -14.82 -5.21
C GLY A 16 -4.75 -13.95 -4.24
N LEU A 17 -5.90 -14.43 -3.77
CA LEU A 17 -6.72 -13.75 -2.76
C LEU A 17 -5.94 -13.55 -1.45
N ALA A 18 -5.26 -14.60 -0.98
CA ALA A 18 -4.41 -14.52 0.21
C ALA A 18 -3.29 -13.47 0.05
N ILE A 19 -2.69 -13.36 -1.15
CA ILE A 19 -1.67 -12.35 -1.46
C ILE A 19 -2.24 -10.93 -1.37
N VAL A 20 -3.44 -10.68 -1.93
CA VAL A 20 -4.07 -9.35 -1.84
C VAL A 20 -4.39 -9.02 -0.38
N LEU A 21 -5.02 -9.93 0.37
CA LEU A 21 -5.32 -9.72 1.79
C LEU A 21 -4.05 -9.46 2.61
N ALA A 22 -2.98 -10.22 2.35
CA ALA A 22 -1.68 -10.04 3.02
C ALA A 22 -1.07 -8.67 2.78
N ASN A 23 -1.18 -8.15 1.55
CA ASN A 23 -0.62 -6.86 1.17
C ASN A 23 -1.47 -5.67 1.65
N MET A 24 -2.80 -5.81 1.66
CA MET A 24 -3.68 -4.77 2.17
C MET A 24 -3.60 -4.67 3.69
N ILE A 25 -3.59 -5.79 4.42
CA ILE A 25 -3.57 -5.80 5.89
C ILE A 25 -2.17 -5.45 6.41
N GLY A 26 -1.88 -4.15 6.36
CA GLY A 26 -0.63 -3.55 6.81
C GLY A 26 -0.81 -2.69 8.06
N THR A 27 0.09 -1.73 8.25
CA THR A 27 0.09 -0.78 9.38
C THR A 27 -1.08 0.19 9.35
N GLY A 28 -1.51 0.61 8.15
CA GLY A 28 -2.46 1.70 7.99
C GLY A 28 -3.75 1.52 8.78
N ALA A 29 -4.34 0.32 8.80
CA ALA A 29 -5.57 0.04 9.52
C ALA A 29 -5.45 0.19 11.05
N PHE A 30 -4.25 0.06 11.61
CA PHE A 30 -3.99 0.09 13.05
C PHE A 30 -3.47 1.44 13.56
N THR A 31 -2.98 2.29 12.65
CA THR A 31 -2.25 3.52 13.00
C THR A 31 -2.87 4.80 12.45
N SER A 32 -3.50 4.76 11.27
CA SER A 32 -3.90 5.98 10.56
C SER A 32 -5.06 6.73 11.23
N LEU A 33 -5.87 6.05 12.04
CA LEU A 33 -6.97 6.68 12.77
C LEU A 33 -6.49 7.78 13.72
N GLY A 34 -5.32 7.61 14.35
CA GLY A 34 -4.74 8.62 15.23
C GLY A 34 -4.44 9.96 14.55
N PHE A 35 -4.27 9.97 13.22
CA PHE A 35 -4.07 11.20 12.46
C PHE A 35 -5.39 11.77 11.94
N GLN A 36 -6.39 10.92 11.65
CA GLN A 36 -7.72 11.34 11.17
C GLN A 36 -8.47 12.13 12.24
N VAL A 37 -8.41 11.68 13.50
CA VAL A 37 -9.10 12.31 14.64
C VAL A 37 -8.54 13.67 15.04
N LYS A 38 -7.39 14.10 14.48
CA LYS A 38 -6.86 15.46 14.66
C LYS A 38 -7.75 16.52 14.00
N SER A 39 -8.43 16.16 12.93
CA SER A 39 -9.17 17.10 12.10
C SER A 39 -10.63 16.71 11.87
N LEU A 40 -11.01 15.48 12.18
CA LEU A 40 -12.38 14.96 12.08
C LEU A 40 -12.88 14.59 13.49
N HIS A 41 -14.03 15.12 13.86
CA HIS A 41 -14.52 15.03 15.23
C HIS A 41 -15.82 14.21 15.36
N GLN A 42 -16.37 13.76 14.23
CA GLN A 42 -17.58 12.93 14.24
C GLN A 42 -17.27 11.47 13.86
N THR A 43 -17.72 10.54 14.68
CA THR A 43 -17.61 9.09 14.43
C THR A 43 -18.21 8.69 13.08
N SER A 44 -19.36 9.25 12.72
CA SER A 44 -20.02 8.99 11.44
C SER A 44 -19.20 9.44 10.24
N THR A 45 -18.56 10.60 10.34
CA THR A 45 -17.67 11.13 9.29
C THR A 45 -16.45 10.22 9.09
N ILE A 46 -15.84 9.76 10.18
CA ILE A 46 -14.67 8.86 10.13
C ILE A 46 -15.08 7.50 9.52
N LEU A 47 -16.23 6.93 9.90
CA LEU A 47 -16.69 5.67 9.30
C LEU A 47 -17.02 5.83 7.82
N THR A 48 -17.63 6.95 7.42
CA THR A 48 -17.89 7.27 6.00
C THR A 48 -16.57 7.39 5.23
N LEU A 49 -15.54 7.99 5.82
CA LEU A 49 -14.20 8.10 5.25
C LEU A 49 -13.62 6.72 4.91
N TRP A 50 -13.74 5.75 5.82
CA TRP A 50 -13.25 4.39 5.60
C TRP A 50 -14.06 3.63 4.55
N MET A 51 -15.40 3.79 4.53
CA MET A 51 -16.24 3.23 3.47
C MET A 51 -15.90 3.84 2.11
N LEU A 52 -15.68 5.15 2.04
CA LEU A 52 -15.32 5.85 0.81
C LEU A 52 -13.94 5.41 0.28
N GLY A 53 -12.97 5.22 1.17
CA GLY A 53 -11.67 4.63 0.80
C GLY A 53 -11.81 3.23 0.20
N GLY A 54 -12.72 2.40 0.75
CA GLY A 54 -13.06 1.10 0.17
C GLY A 54 -13.72 1.23 -1.21
N VAL A 55 -14.59 2.21 -1.43
CA VAL A 55 -15.20 2.49 -2.75
C VAL A 55 -14.13 2.91 -3.77
N ILE A 56 -13.18 3.75 -3.37
CA ILE A 56 -12.05 4.14 -4.23
C ILE A 56 -11.22 2.89 -4.59
N ALA A 57 -10.81 2.10 -3.61
CA ALA A 57 -10.02 0.89 -3.84
C ALA A 57 -10.76 -0.11 -4.74
N LEU A 58 -12.07 -0.30 -4.53
CA LEU A 58 -12.91 -1.17 -5.34
C LEU A 58 -13.05 -0.67 -6.79
N SER A 59 -13.20 0.64 -6.98
CA SER A 59 -13.25 1.28 -8.29
C SER A 59 -11.94 1.08 -9.06
N GLY A 60 -10.80 1.17 -8.34
CA GLY A 60 -9.48 0.80 -8.86
C GLY A 60 -9.40 -0.68 -9.21
N ALA A 61 -9.86 -1.57 -8.34
CA ALA A 61 -9.83 -3.02 -8.53
C ALA A 61 -10.58 -3.46 -9.78
N PHE A 62 -11.76 -2.89 -10.06
CA PHE A 62 -12.48 -3.14 -11.32
C PHE A 62 -11.64 -2.78 -12.54
N SER A 63 -10.97 -1.63 -12.50
CA SER A 63 -10.16 -1.14 -13.62
C SER A 63 -8.89 -1.96 -13.81
N TYR A 64 -8.18 -2.30 -12.73
CA TYR A 64 -6.97 -3.13 -12.79
C TYR A 64 -7.25 -4.57 -13.20
N ALA A 65 -8.42 -5.10 -12.86
CA ALA A 65 -8.85 -6.42 -13.31
C ALA A 65 -8.99 -6.44 -14.85
N GLU A 66 -9.55 -5.40 -15.46
CA GLU A 66 -9.64 -5.29 -16.91
C GLU A 66 -8.27 -5.07 -17.56
N VAL A 67 -7.49 -4.12 -17.04
CA VAL A 67 -6.14 -3.82 -17.57
C VAL A 67 -5.24 -5.05 -17.49
N GLY A 68 -5.20 -5.74 -16.34
CA GLY A 68 -4.39 -6.93 -16.15
C GLY A 68 -4.84 -8.13 -16.98
N SER A 69 -6.15 -8.26 -17.21
CA SER A 69 -6.71 -9.30 -18.09
C SER A 69 -6.34 -9.09 -19.56
N SER A 70 -6.24 -7.82 -20.00
CA SER A 70 -5.90 -7.46 -21.38
C SER A 70 -4.39 -7.47 -21.62
N ILE A 71 -3.60 -6.86 -20.73
CA ILE A 71 -2.14 -6.72 -20.91
C ILE A 71 -1.40 -8.03 -20.59
N LYS A 72 -1.89 -8.85 -19.68
CA LYS A 72 -1.33 -10.17 -19.30
C LYS A 72 0.19 -10.16 -19.05
N LYS A 73 0.71 -9.07 -18.47
CA LYS A 73 2.13 -8.89 -18.16
C LYS A 73 2.31 -8.60 -16.68
N SER A 74 3.22 -9.32 -16.02
CA SER A 74 3.62 -9.03 -14.64
C SER A 74 4.44 -7.75 -14.54
N GLY A 75 4.44 -7.11 -13.37
CA GLY A 75 5.16 -5.86 -13.11
C GLY A 75 4.25 -4.70 -12.69
N GLY A 76 2.94 -4.95 -12.54
CA GLY A 76 1.97 -3.98 -12.05
C GLY A 76 1.95 -2.68 -12.87
N GLU A 77 1.91 -1.56 -12.18
CA GLU A 77 1.80 -0.22 -12.79
C GLU A 77 2.93 0.11 -13.75
N TYR A 78 4.17 -0.31 -13.43
CA TYR A 78 5.32 -0.13 -14.34
C TYR A 78 5.05 -0.76 -15.73
N ALA A 79 4.61 -2.01 -15.73
CA ALA A 79 4.33 -2.74 -16.96
C ALA A 79 3.09 -2.19 -17.69
N PHE A 80 2.04 -1.86 -16.94
CA PHE A 80 0.79 -1.35 -17.49
C PHE A 80 0.97 0.04 -18.12
N LEU A 81 1.58 0.97 -17.39
CA LEU A 81 1.76 2.35 -17.86
C LEU A 81 2.75 2.46 -19.02
N SER A 82 3.77 1.59 -19.06
CA SER A 82 4.68 1.51 -20.22
C SER A 82 3.92 1.15 -21.50
N GLN A 83 2.92 0.26 -21.43
CA GLN A 83 2.14 -0.15 -22.59
C GLN A 83 0.98 0.81 -22.89
N LEU A 84 0.32 1.32 -21.85
CA LEU A 84 -0.82 2.23 -22.01
C LEU A 84 -0.41 3.60 -22.52
N TYR A 85 0.75 4.09 -22.16
CA TYR A 85 1.18 5.46 -22.49
C TYR A 85 2.50 5.47 -23.27
N ASN A 86 3.60 5.38 -22.58
CA ASN A 86 4.94 5.36 -23.15
C ASN A 86 5.98 4.89 -22.10
N PRO A 87 7.22 4.57 -22.52
CA PRO A 87 8.26 4.10 -21.59
C PRO A 87 8.61 5.06 -20.47
N LEU A 88 8.51 6.39 -20.67
CA LEU A 88 8.78 7.38 -19.63
C LEU A 88 7.76 7.30 -18.48
N ILE A 89 6.45 7.24 -18.81
CA ILE A 89 5.39 7.17 -17.80
C ILE A 89 5.48 5.85 -17.03
N GLY A 90 5.76 4.74 -17.73
CA GLY A 90 6.04 3.47 -17.07
C GLY A 90 7.25 3.56 -16.14
N TYR A 91 8.36 4.13 -16.63
CA TYR A 91 9.56 4.32 -15.80
C TYR A 91 9.29 5.15 -14.55
N LEU A 92 8.55 6.26 -14.67
CA LEU A 92 8.22 7.11 -13.53
C LEU A 92 7.37 6.37 -12.50
N SER A 93 6.42 5.52 -12.93
CA SER A 93 5.67 4.67 -12.01
C SER A 93 6.56 3.63 -11.31
N GLY A 94 7.48 3.00 -12.03
CA GLY A 94 8.49 2.12 -11.44
C GLY A 94 9.43 2.87 -10.50
N TRP A 95 9.80 4.11 -10.84
CA TRP A 95 10.60 4.99 -9.98
C TRP A 95 9.86 5.34 -8.68
N ILE A 96 8.55 5.64 -8.76
CA ILE A 96 7.70 5.80 -7.58
C ILE A 96 7.71 4.51 -6.75
N SER A 97 7.56 3.34 -7.38
CA SER A 97 7.59 2.05 -6.68
C SER A 97 8.92 1.84 -5.93
N LEU A 98 10.05 2.12 -6.58
CA LEU A 98 11.39 2.03 -6.00
C LEU A 98 11.60 2.99 -4.84
N THR A 99 11.26 4.28 -5.02
CA THR A 99 11.63 5.34 -4.08
C THR A 99 10.63 5.52 -2.94
N VAL A 100 9.36 5.12 -3.15
CA VAL A 100 8.25 5.39 -2.23
C VAL A 100 7.36 4.16 -2.04
N GLY A 101 6.92 3.52 -3.11
CA GLY A 101 5.86 2.50 -3.05
C GLY A 101 6.19 1.29 -2.18
N PHE A 102 7.46 0.92 -2.07
CA PHE A 102 7.93 -0.13 -1.16
C PHE A 102 8.73 0.42 0.02
N THR A 103 9.54 1.44 -0.18
CA THR A 103 10.42 1.99 0.86
C THR A 103 9.66 2.73 1.96
N ALA A 104 8.60 3.47 1.61
CA ALA A 104 7.79 4.15 2.61
C ALA A 104 6.97 3.16 3.47
N PRO A 105 6.27 2.15 2.94
CA PRO A 105 5.63 1.11 3.75
C PRO A 105 6.60 0.34 4.66
N ILE A 106 7.86 0.10 4.22
CA ILE A 106 8.90 -0.48 5.07
C ILE A 106 9.19 0.45 6.25
N ALA A 107 9.44 1.75 5.99
CA ALA A 107 9.71 2.74 7.02
C ALA A 107 8.54 2.87 8.00
N LEU A 108 7.32 3.04 7.49
CA LEU A 108 6.10 3.17 8.29
C LEU A 108 5.83 1.92 9.13
N SER A 109 6.02 0.72 8.55
CA SER A 109 5.83 -0.53 9.29
C SER A 109 6.85 -0.71 10.40
N ALA A 110 8.11 -0.32 10.18
CA ALA A 110 9.13 -0.37 11.20
C ALA A 110 8.90 0.66 12.31
N MET A 111 8.49 1.90 11.97
CA MET A 111 8.14 2.92 12.96
C MET A 111 6.92 2.49 13.81
N ALA A 112 5.89 1.95 13.18
CA ALA A 112 4.72 1.43 13.89
C ALA A 112 5.08 0.23 14.78
N LEU A 113 5.91 -0.70 14.30
CA LEU A 113 6.41 -1.83 15.07
C LEU A 113 7.04 -1.35 16.39
N ILE A 114 7.91 -0.34 16.32
CA ILE A 114 8.59 0.18 17.50
C ILE A 114 7.63 0.88 18.48
N SER A 115 6.54 1.48 18.00
CA SER A 115 5.55 2.13 18.87
C SER A 115 4.83 1.19 19.85
N TYR A 116 4.85 -0.12 19.58
CA TYR A 116 4.32 -1.15 20.49
C TYR A 116 5.28 -1.52 21.63
N PHE A 117 6.50 -0.94 21.68
CA PHE A 117 7.50 -1.15 22.73
C PHE A 117 7.77 0.14 23.51
N PRO A 118 6.83 0.62 24.35
CA PRO A 118 6.93 1.93 25.01
C PRO A 118 8.09 2.04 26.01
N TYR A 119 8.65 0.91 26.43
CA TYR A 119 9.76 0.87 27.42
C TYR A 119 11.15 0.74 26.76
N LEU A 120 11.25 0.93 25.45
CA LEU A 120 12.51 0.84 24.75
C LEU A 120 13.39 2.05 25.11
N SER A 121 14.54 1.81 25.73
CA SER A 121 15.48 2.87 26.16
C SER A 121 16.24 3.52 24.99
N VAL A 122 16.05 3.00 23.76
CA VAL A 122 16.76 3.44 22.54
C VAL A 122 15.87 4.39 21.73
N ASN A 123 16.50 5.35 21.05
CA ASN A 123 15.78 6.24 20.15
C ASN A 123 14.96 5.41 19.13
N PRO A 124 13.63 5.63 19.03
CA PRO A 124 12.74 4.82 18.17
C PRO A 124 13.15 4.78 16.69
N ARG A 125 13.72 5.88 16.16
CA ARG A 125 14.18 5.93 14.75
C ARG A 125 15.33 4.96 14.50
N TRP A 126 16.32 4.93 15.40
CA TRP A 126 17.45 4.00 15.27
C TRP A 126 17.02 2.54 15.46
N ALA A 127 16.11 2.29 16.42
CA ALA A 127 15.54 0.95 16.60
C ALA A 127 14.82 0.46 15.32
N ALA A 128 14.03 1.31 14.68
CA ALA A 128 13.36 0.99 13.42
C ALA A 128 14.36 0.68 12.29
N ILE A 129 15.42 1.47 12.16
CA ILE A 129 16.48 1.26 11.16
C ILE A 129 17.21 -0.07 11.41
N VAL A 130 17.52 -0.39 12.66
CA VAL A 130 18.16 -1.68 13.02
C VAL A 130 17.26 -2.86 12.62
N VAL A 131 15.96 -2.78 12.89
CA VAL A 131 15.00 -3.83 12.48
C VAL A 131 15.00 -4.02 10.96
N ILE A 132 14.91 -2.92 10.19
CA ILE A 132 14.97 -3.00 8.72
C ILE A 132 16.30 -3.58 8.26
N GLY A 133 17.42 -3.17 8.87
CA GLY A 133 18.77 -3.66 8.56
C GLY A 133 18.91 -5.17 8.75
N ILE A 134 18.41 -5.70 9.87
CA ILE A 134 18.42 -7.13 10.17
C ILE A 134 17.58 -7.89 9.12
N ILE A 135 16.36 -7.41 8.83
CA ILE A 135 15.49 -8.04 7.84
C ILE A 135 16.13 -8.02 6.46
N THR A 136 16.70 -6.88 6.04
CA THR A 136 17.40 -6.75 4.77
C THR A 136 18.58 -7.72 4.69
N PHE A 137 19.40 -7.81 5.74
CA PHE A 137 20.53 -8.73 5.81
C PHE A 137 20.09 -10.20 5.66
N ILE A 138 19.00 -10.62 6.34
CA ILE A 138 18.45 -11.97 6.19
C ILE A 138 18.07 -12.25 4.74
N HIS A 139 17.44 -11.27 4.05
CA HIS A 139 17.04 -11.41 2.65
C HIS A 139 18.24 -11.48 1.67
N THR A 140 19.43 -11.00 2.06
CA THR A 140 20.65 -11.20 1.27
C THR A 140 21.20 -12.62 1.34
N ARG A 141 20.74 -13.46 2.29
CA ARG A 141 21.29 -14.79 2.56
C ARG A 141 20.37 -15.94 2.16
N ASN A 142 19.07 -15.85 2.44
CA ASN A 142 18.15 -16.98 2.20
C ASN A 142 16.69 -16.53 1.97
N LEU A 143 16.05 -17.11 0.92
CA LEU A 143 14.68 -16.76 0.50
C LEU A 143 13.60 -17.74 0.96
N LYS A 144 13.93 -18.97 1.33
CA LYS A 144 12.93 -20.05 1.53
C LYS A 144 12.09 -19.90 2.80
N THR A 145 12.62 -19.29 3.85
CA THR A 145 11.94 -19.17 5.15
C THR A 145 10.90 -18.05 5.16
N SER A 146 10.95 -17.14 4.20
CA SER A 146 10.12 -15.94 4.15
C SER A 146 8.63 -16.23 3.87
N ALA A 147 8.31 -17.17 2.99
CA ALA A 147 6.92 -17.41 2.58
C ALA A 147 6.05 -18.01 3.70
N ILE A 148 6.58 -18.97 4.45
CA ILE A 148 5.85 -19.59 5.58
C ILE A 148 5.62 -18.55 6.67
N PHE A 149 6.65 -17.78 7.01
CA PHE A 149 6.56 -16.71 8.01
C PHE A 149 5.54 -15.64 7.59
N GLN A 150 5.54 -15.22 6.32
CA GLN A 150 4.59 -14.25 5.79
C GLN A 150 3.15 -14.76 5.83
N ASN A 151 2.91 -15.99 5.40
CA ASN A 151 1.57 -16.58 5.42
C ASN A 151 1.04 -16.73 6.85
N SER A 152 1.84 -17.28 7.75
CA SER A 152 1.47 -17.44 9.17
C SER A 152 1.18 -16.09 9.82
N SER A 153 2.00 -15.09 9.56
CA SER A 153 1.83 -13.75 10.10
C SER A 153 0.58 -13.05 9.54
N THR A 154 0.24 -13.29 8.28
CA THR A 154 -1.00 -12.78 7.68
C THR A 154 -2.23 -13.38 8.34
N VAL A 155 -2.21 -14.70 8.57
CA VAL A 155 -3.28 -15.39 9.30
C VAL A 155 -3.41 -14.83 10.72
N ILE A 156 -2.30 -14.65 11.43
CA ILE A 156 -2.30 -14.04 12.78
C ILE A 156 -2.92 -12.63 12.74
N LYS A 157 -2.52 -11.76 11.79
CA LYS A 157 -3.11 -10.42 11.66
C LYS A 157 -4.62 -10.47 11.43
N MET A 158 -5.08 -11.35 10.55
CA MET A 158 -6.52 -11.53 10.31
C MET A 158 -7.25 -12.00 11.55
N LEU A 159 -6.70 -12.96 12.28
CA LEU A 159 -7.28 -13.45 13.54
C LEU A 159 -7.31 -12.36 14.61
N LEU A 160 -6.27 -11.54 14.73
CA LEU A 160 -6.24 -10.40 15.67
C LEU A 160 -7.32 -9.35 15.32
N ILE A 161 -7.50 -9.03 14.04
CA ILE A 161 -8.56 -8.13 13.60
C ILE A 161 -9.94 -8.71 13.92
N LEU A 162 -10.20 -9.96 13.54
CA LEU A 162 -11.47 -10.63 13.79
C LEU A 162 -11.74 -10.75 15.30
N PHE A 163 -10.73 -11.06 16.10
CA PHE A 163 -10.83 -11.09 17.57
C PHE A 163 -11.29 -9.74 18.11
N LEU A 164 -10.65 -8.63 17.71
CA LEU A 164 -11.05 -7.29 18.15
C LEU A 164 -12.48 -6.95 17.71
N ILE A 165 -12.82 -7.25 16.45
CA ILE A 165 -14.14 -6.96 15.92
C ILE A 165 -15.22 -7.75 16.67
N VAL A 166 -15.06 -9.06 16.75
CA VAL A 166 -16.09 -9.93 17.35
C VAL A 166 -16.25 -9.64 18.84
N ILE A 167 -15.18 -9.69 19.61
CA ILE A 167 -15.29 -9.46 21.05
C ILE A 167 -15.65 -8.01 21.37
N GLY A 168 -15.04 -7.03 20.69
CA GLY A 168 -15.34 -5.61 20.91
C GLY A 168 -16.79 -5.25 20.54
N ALA A 169 -17.41 -5.98 19.63
CA ALA A 169 -18.84 -5.76 19.31
C ALA A 169 -19.75 -6.09 20.49
N PHE A 170 -19.43 -7.13 21.29
CA PHE A 170 -20.23 -7.56 22.42
C PHE A 170 -19.90 -6.82 23.74
N LEU A 171 -18.71 -6.23 23.86
CA LEU A 171 -18.35 -5.47 25.05
C LEU A 171 -19.09 -4.10 25.08
N PRO A 172 -19.43 -3.58 26.29
CA PRO A 172 -19.99 -2.24 26.41
C PRO A 172 -18.99 -1.20 25.92
N GLY A 173 -19.44 -0.32 25.05
CA GLY A 173 -18.64 0.83 24.60
C GLY A 173 -18.54 1.90 25.68
N ILE A 174 -17.65 2.86 25.47
CA ILE A 174 -17.69 4.09 26.27
C ILE A 174 -19.02 4.80 25.91
N THR A 175 -19.79 5.15 26.94
CA THR A 175 -20.88 6.11 26.80
C THR A 175 -20.25 7.48 26.63
N SER A 176 -19.63 7.71 25.48
CA SER A 176 -19.21 9.05 25.11
C SER A 176 -20.49 9.84 24.94
N GLY A 177 -20.73 10.74 25.88
CA GLY A 177 -21.57 11.88 25.55
C GLY A 177 -21.03 12.39 24.22
N THR A 178 -21.87 12.39 23.20
CA THR A 178 -21.55 13.01 21.93
C THR A 178 -21.03 14.39 22.29
N ASN A 179 -19.69 14.58 22.28
CA ASN A 179 -19.14 15.93 22.13
C ASN A 179 -19.55 16.29 20.69
N ALA A 180 -20.84 16.66 20.56
CA ALA A 180 -21.36 17.30 19.39
C ALA A 180 -20.64 18.64 19.29
N THR A 181 -19.45 18.62 18.76
CA THR A 181 -18.87 19.83 18.17
C THR A 181 -19.90 20.29 17.15
N GLU A 182 -20.17 21.58 17.13
CA GLU A 182 -21.23 22.22 16.33
C GLU A 182 -21.11 21.99 14.82
N ALA A 183 -20.02 21.36 14.36
CA ALA A 183 -19.83 21.00 12.95
C ALA A 183 -20.81 19.90 12.54
N SER A 184 -21.71 20.22 11.61
CA SER A 184 -22.61 19.25 11.01
C SER A 184 -21.82 18.16 10.27
N TYR A 185 -22.30 16.92 10.32
CA TYR A 185 -21.76 15.80 9.53
C TYR A 185 -21.50 16.17 8.07
N LEU A 186 -22.46 16.87 7.42
CA LEU A 186 -22.31 17.32 6.04
C LEU A 186 -21.18 18.33 5.86
N THR A 187 -20.96 19.21 6.82
CA THR A 187 -19.89 20.21 6.77
C THR A 187 -18.51 19.55 6.85
N GLU A 188 -18.36 18.54 7.69
CA GLU A 188 -17.10 17.76 7.74
C GLU A 188 -16.85 16.98 6.45
N LEU A 189 -17.87 16.34 5.84
CA LEU A 189 -17.74 15.55 4.63
C LEU A 189 -17.17 16.32 3.42
N ILE A 190 -17.53 17.59 3.29
CA ILE A 190 -17.07 18.43 2.17
C ILE A 190 -15.84 19.29 2.53
N SER A 191 -15.33 19.12 3.74
CA SER A 191 -14.21 19.92 4.24
C SER A 191 -12.88 19.52 3.61
N PRO A 192 -11.91 20.44 3.51
CA PRO A 192 -10.53 20.11 3.16
C PRO A 192 -9.92 19.03 4.08
N ALA A 193 -10.27 19.07 5.37
CA ALA A 193 -9.81 18.11 6.37
C ALA A 193 -10.21 16.67 6.01
N PHE A 194 -11.42 16.45 5.50
CA PHE A 194 -11.87 15.15 5.04
C PHE A 194 -11.08 14.66 3.82
N ALA A 195 -10.79 15.54 2.85
CA ALA A 195 -10.00 15.19 1.67
C ALA A 195 -8.56 14.77 2.06
N ILE A 196 -7.95 15.47 3.02
CA ILE A 196 -6.62 15.15 3.54
C ILE A 196 -6.66 13.84 4.34
N ALA A 197 -7.65 13.67 5.19
CA ALA A 197 -7.84 12.43 5.95
C ALA A 197 -8.05 11.22 5.03
N LEU A 198 -8.61 11.43 3.84
CA LEU A 198 -8.79 10.36 2.84
C LEU A 198 -7.45 9.80 2.32
N ILE A 199 -6.36 10.59 2.32
CA ILE A 199 -5.02 10.08 1.99
C ILE A 199 -4.57 8.98 2.96
N TYR A 200 -4.80 9.17 4.26
CA TYR A 200 -4.46 8.18 5.27
C TYR A 200 -5.22 6.88 5.07
N VAL A 201 -6.49 6.99 4.66
CA VAL A 201 -7.34 5.83 4.37
C VAL A 201 -6.93 5.15 3.07
N VAL A 202 -6.74 5.90 1.99
CA VAL A 202 -6.31 5.36 0.69
C VAL A 202 -4.96 4.65 0.82
N TYR A 203 -4.02 5.20 1.61
CA TYR A 203 -2.79 4.50 1.96
C TYR A 203 -3.08 3.20 2.73
N SER A 204 -4.00 3.22 3.68
CA SER A 204 -4.35 2.02 4.47
C SER A 204 -4.94 0.90 3.61
N TYR A 205 -5.64 1.25 2.54
CA TYR A 205 -6.13 0.32 1.53
C TYR A 205 -5.06 -0.09 0.51
N SER A 206 -3.88 0.55 0.46
CA SER A 206 -2.85 0.20 -0.55
C SER A 206 -2.52 -1.30 -0.51
N GLY A 207 -2.16 -1.85 -1.67
CA GLY A 207 -1.95 -3.29 -1.84
C GLY A 207 -3.16 -4.03 -2.43
N TRP A 208 -4.32 -3.39 -2.62
CA TRP A 208 -5.46 -3.97 -3.33
C TRP A 208 -5.10 -4.42 -4.76
N ASN A 209 -4.10 -3.81 -5.38
CA ASN A 209 -3.57 -4.10 -6.71
C ASN A 209 -2.44 -5.15 -6.72
N ALA A 210 -2.09 -5.76 -5.59
CA ALA A 210 -0.92 -6.63 -5.46
C ALA A 210 -0.90 -7.80 -6.45
N ALA A 211 -2.04 -8.39 -6.77
CA ALA A 211 -2.13 -9.48 -7.74
C ALA A 211 -1.78 -9.04 -9.18
N ALA A 212 -1.87 -7.74 -9.50
CA ALA A 212 -1.49 -7.22 -10.81
C ALA A 212 0.03 -7.28 -11.06
N TYR A 213 0.85 -7.34 -10.01
CA TYR A 213 2.31 -7.48 -10.13
C TYR A 213 2.74 -8.88 -10.55
N ILE A 214 1.89 -9.87 -10.37
CA ILE A 214 2.16 -11.30 -10.63
C ILE A 214 1.16 -11.91 -11.64
N THR A 215 0.60 -11.09 -12.52
CA THR A 215 -0.44 -11.48 -13.49
C THR A 215 -0.10 -12.77 -14.25
N ASN A 216 1.16 -12.92 -14.70
CA ASN A 216 1.60 -14.10 -15.49
C ASN A 216 1.70 -15.39 -14.65
N GLU A 217 1.66 -15.30 -13.34
CA GLU A 217 1.74 -16.46 -12.45
C GLU A 217 0.38 -17.16 -12.29
N PHE A 218 -0.73 -16.52 -12.67
CA PHE A 218 -2.05 -17.14 -12.66
C PHE A 218 -2.25 -18.11 -13.83
N GLU A 219 -2.97 -19.20 -13.60
CA GLU A 219 -3.37 -20.13 -14.65
C GLU A 219 -4.27 -19.45 -15.69
N ASN A 220 -5.26 -18.70 -15.21
CA ASN A 220 -6.19 -17.93 -16.04
C ASN A 220 -6.35 -16.51 -15.48
N PRO A 221 -5.45 -15.57 -15.86
CA PRO A 221 -5.50 -14.20 -15.37
C PRO A 221 -6.85 -13.50 -15.57
N SER A 222 -7.49 -13.72 -16.72
CA SER A 222 -8.77 -13.06 -17.06
C SER A 222 -9.93 -13.46 -16.14
N LYS A 223 -9.87 -14.65 -15.51
CA LYS A 223 -10.86 -15.11 -14.52
C LYS A 223 -10.40 -14.84 -13.09
N SER A 224 -9.12 -15.11 -12.80
CA SER A 224 -8.61 -15.05 -11.43
C SER A 224 -8.42 -13.62 -10.94
N LEU A 225 -7.89 -12.70 -11.77
CA LEU A 225 -7.64 -11.31 -11.33
C LEU A 225 -8.91 -10.59 -10.86
N PRO A 226 -10.05 -10.63 -11.55
CA PRO A 226 -11.26 -9.98 -11.07
C PRO A 226 -11.69 -10.50 -9.71
N ILE A 227 -11.71 -11.83 -9.51
CA ILE A 227 -12.12 -12.45 -8.25
C ILE A 227 -11.18 -12.03 -7.11
N VAL A 228 -9.89 -12.03 -7.38
CA VAL A 228 -8.85 -11.74 -6.38
C VAL A 228 -8.83 -10.28 -5.99
N LEU A 229 -8.82 -9.37 -6.97
CA LEU A 229 -8.73 -7.93 -6.72
C LEU A 229 -10.02 -7.39 -6.10
N ILE A 230 -11.17 -7.74 -6.68
CA ILE A 230 -12.48 -7.25 -6.23
C ILE A 230 -12.86 -7.92 -4.92
N GLY A 231 -12.78 -9.25 -4.84
CA GLY A 231 -13.13 -10.01 -3.64
C GLY A 231 -12.25 -9.65 -2.45
N GLY A 232 -10.93 -9.54 -2.65
CA GLY A 232 -9.99 -9.10 -1.62
C GLY A 232 -10.30 -7.70 -1.10
N THR A 233 -10.58 -6.76 -2.01
CA THR A 233 -10.93 -5.37 -1.66
C THR A 233 -12.24 -5.30 -0.87
N ILE A 234 -13.28 -6.05 -1.26
CA ILE A 234 -14.55 -6.09 -0.53
C ILE A 234 -14.34 -6.62 0.90
N ILE A 235 -13.64 -7.75 1.05
CA ILE A 235 -13.36 -8.34 2.37
C ILE A 235 -12.64 -7.33 3.26
N VAL A 236 -11.59 -6.68 2.76
CA VAL A 236 -10.82 -5.71 3.54
C VAL A 236 -11.65 -4.46 3.85
N THR A 237 -12.50 -4.00 2.94
CA THR A 237 -13.38 -2.85 3.20
C THR A 237 -14.31 -3.13 4.38
N ILE A 238 -14.91 -4.31 4.43
CA ILE A 238 -15.77 -4.72 5.54
C ILE A 238 -14.95 -4.80 6.84
N LEU A 239 -13.81 -5.49 6.81
CA LEU A 239 -12.96 -5.66 7.99
C LEU A 239 -12.45 -4.32 8.53
N TYR A 240 -12.02 -3.41 7.68
CA TYR A 240 -11.49 -2.12 8.10
C TYR A 240 -12.58 -1.22 8.66
N THR A 241 -13.72 -1.13 8.00
CA THR A 241 -14.84 -0.32 8.51
C THR A 241 -15.30 -0.82 9.88
N LEU A 242 -15.44 -2.15 10.05
CA LEU A 242 -15.80 -2.74 11.34
C LEU A 242 -14.71 -2.51 12.39
N LEU A 243 -13.43 -2.65 12.04
CA LEU A 243 -12.32 -2.41 12.96
C LEU A 243 -12.30 -0.96 13.47
N GLN A 244 -12.47 0.02 12.57
CA GLN A 244 -12.55 1.42 12.97
C GLN A 244 -13.76 1.71 13.84
N TYR A 245 -14.90 1.08 13.53
CA TYR A 245 -16.07 1.17 14.39
C TYR A 245 -15.77 0.69 15.83
N ILE A 246 -15.05 -0.42 15.99
CA ILE A 246 -14.64 -0.93 17.31
C ILE A 246 -13.71 0.06 18.01
N PHE A 247 -12.73 0.64 17.32
CA PHE A 247 -11.85 1.65 17.93
C PHE A 247 -12.64 2.86 18.43
N LEU A 248 -13.52 3.40 17.59
CA LEU A 248 -14.39 4.54 17.92
C LEU A 248 -15.44 4.22 19.01
N LYS A 249 -15.83 2.95 19.15
CA LYS A 249 -16.72 2.48 20.22
C LYS A 249 -16.04 2.44 21.59
N HIS A 250 -14.75 2.15 21.65
CA HIS A 250 -14.04 1.87 22.88
C HIS A 250 -13.01 2.94 23.29
N LEU A 251 -12.64 3.85 22.40
CA LEU A 251 -11.68 4.93 22.65
C LEU A 251 -12.30 6.29 22.36
N THR A 252 -11.98 7.28 23.15
CA THR A 252 -12.28 8.68 22.85
C THR A 252 -11.35 9.21 21.74
N LEU A 253 -11.79 10.24 21.00
CA LEU A 253 -10.96 10.87 19.98
C LEU A 253 -9.63 11.35 20.54
N GLY A 254 -9.64 11.97 21.74
CA GLY A 254 -8.41 12.43 22.40
C GLY A 254 -7.45 11.33 22.81
N GLU A 255 -7.94 10.13 23.18
CA GLU A 255 -7.07 8.98 23.47
C GLU A 255 -6.36 8.46 22.21
N MET A 256 -6.97 8.65 21.04
CA MET A 256 -6.41 8.19 19.77
C MET A 256 -5.51 9.22 19.10
N GLU A 257 -5.67 10.50 19.41
CA GLU A 257 -5.00 11.59 18.71
C GLU A 257 -3.47 11.43 18.71
N GLY A 258 -2.87 11.41 17.52
CA GLY A 258 -1.44 11.26 17.30
C GLY A 258 -0.85 9.88 17.63
N GLN A 259 -1.66 8.91 18.08
CA GLN A 259 -1.19 7.59 18.46
C GLN A 259 -0.95 6.67 17.27
N LEU A 260 0.18 5.99 17.24
CA LEU A 260 0.51 4.95 16.27
C LEU A 260 0.02 3.55 16.70
N ASN A 261 -0.27 3.36 17.97
CA ASN A 261 -0.62 2.07 18.58
C ASN A 261 -2.10 1.98 18.98
N VAL A 262 -2.99 2.62 18.20
CA VAL A 262 -4.45 2.69 18.47
C VAL A 262 -5.06 1.31 18.75
N ALA A 263 -4.66 0.28 17.99
CA ALA A 263 -5.16 -1.08 18.19
C ALA A 263 -4.78 -1.67 19.57
N ALA A 264 -3.57 -1.40 20.06
CA ALA A 264 -3.16 -1.86 21.39
C ALA A 264 -3.86 -1.07 22.48
N LEU A 265 -4.08 0.23 22.30
CA LEU A 265 -4.87 1.05 23.22
C LEU A 265 -6.31 0.55 23.34
N ALA A 266 -6.94 0.24 22.21
CA ALA A 266 -8.28 -0.36 22.20
C ALA A 266 -8.30 -1.71 22.93
N ALA A 267 -7.34 -2.57 22.67
CA ALA A 267 -7.23 -3.86 23.37
C ALA A 267 -6.97 -3.67 24.88
N GLN A 268 -6.17 -2.68 25.30
CA GLN A 268 -5.96 -2.35 26.70
C GLN A 268 -7.25 -1.88 27.39
N LYS A 269 -8.03 -1.07 26.69
CA LYS A 269 -9.31 -0.55 27.20
C LYS A 269 -10.34 -1.66 27.36
N MET A 270 -10.41 -2.59 26.41
CA MET A 270 -11.36 -3.70 26.40
C MET A 270 -11.00 -4.83 27.36
N PHE A 271 -9.72 -5.18 27.47
CA PHE A 271 -9.27 -6.41 28.13
C PHE A 271 -8.29 -6.18 29.28
N GLY A 272 -7.97 -4.92 29.58
CA GLY A 272 -6.98 -4.56 30.58
C GLY A 272 -5.54 -4.55 30.05
N LYS A 273 -4.64 -3.95 30.83
CA LYS A 273 -3.25 -3.62 30.43
C LYS A 273 -2.44 -4.84 29.97
N THR A 274 -2.58 -5.97 30.65
CA THR A 274 -1.80 -7.20 30.34
C THR A 274 -2.16 -7.76 28.97
N VAL A 275 -3.46 -7.95 28.71
CA VAL A 275 -3.95 -8.49 27.42
C VAL A 275 -3.67 -7.50 26.30
N GLY A 276 -3.85 -6.20 26.52
CA GLY A 276 -3.55 -5.18 25.53
C GLY A 276 -2.06 -5.14 25.16
N ASN A 277 -1.15 -5.31 26.13
CA ASN A 277 0.28 -5.40 25.83
C ASN A 277 0.64 -6.65 25.03
N LEU A 278 0.05 -7.81 25.36
CA LEU A 278 0.25 -9.04 24.59
C LEU A 278 -0.29 -8.90 23.16
N PHE A 279 -1.44 -8.26 23.02
CA PHE A 279 -2.02 -7.95 21.71
C PHE A 279 -1.11 -7.02 20.89
N GLY A 280 -0.60 -5.96 21.48
CA GLY A 280 0.37 -5.06 20.85
C GLY A 280 1.64 -5.80 20.42
N LEU A 281 2.17 -6.69 21.27
CA LEU A 281 3.32 -7.53 20.93
C LEU A 281 3.03 -8.46 19.75
N ALA A 282 1.87 -9.10 19.70
CA ALA A 282 1.46 -9.97 18.60
C ALA A 282 1.34 -9.17 17.27
N LEU A 283 0.77 -7.97 17.33
CA LEU A 283 0.75 -7.05 16.19
C LEU A 283 2.15 -6.66 15.75
N SER A 284 3.02 -6.29 16.67
CA SER A 284 4.40 -5.91 16.37
C SER A 284 5.16 -7.03 15.65
N ILE A 285 5.09 -8.25 16.16
CA ILE A 285 5.69 -9.42 15.50
C ILE A 285 5.12 -9.61 14.09
N SER A 286 3.82 -9.40 13.93
CA SER A 286 3.16 -9.52 12.62
C SER A 286 3.60 -8.42 11.63
N LEU A 287 4.00 -7.24 12.10
CA LEU A 287 4.55 -6.17 11.26
C LEU A 287 5.95 -6.48 10.73
N ILE A 288 6.74 -7.31 11.41
CA ILE A 288 8.03 -7.81 10.89
C ILE A 288 7.81 -8.51 9.55
N SER A 289 6.75 -9.29 9.42
CA SER A 289 6.43 -9.96 8.16
C SER A 289 6.01 -8.98 7.06
N SER A 290 5.33 -7.88 7.41
CA SER A 290 4.99 -6.83 6.45
C SER A 290 6.26 -6.15 5.91
N VAL A 291 7.20 -5.78 6.79
CA VAL A 291 8.51 -5.24 6.38
C VAL A 291 9.24 -6.25 5.49
N SER A 292 9.30 -7.51 5.90
CA SER A 292 9.96 -8.60 5.15
C SER A 292 9.39 -8.77 3.75
N ALA A 293 8.07 -8.77 3.62
CA ALA A 293 7.38 -8.90 2.32
C ALA A 293 7.72 -7.73 1.38
N MET A 294 7.66 -6.50 1.89
CA MET A 294 7.94 -5.30 1.09
C MET A 294 9.42 -5.21 0.69
N VAL A 295 10.34 -5.59 1.58
CA VAL A 295 11.78 -5.68 1.29
C VAL A 295 12.01 -6.65 0.15
N TRP A 296 11.36 -7.82 0.16
CA TRP A 296 11.54 -8.84 -0.85
C TRP A 296 10.95 -8.46 -2.22
N VAL A 297 9.73 -7.94 -2.24
CA VAL A 297 9.03 -7.57 -3.50
C VAL A 297 9.67 -6.33 -4.13
N GLY A 298 9.92 -5.29 -3.35
CA GLY A 298 10.43 -4.02 -3.86
C GLY A 298 11.81 -4.14 -4.50
N ALA A 299 12.72 -4.93 -3.90
CA ALA A 299 14.03 -5.19 -4.48
C ALA A 299 13.94 -5.93 -5.83
N ARG A 300 12.96 -6.82 -6.02
CA ARG A 300 12.75 -7.53 -7.29
C ARG A 300 12.20 -6.64 -8.38
N ILE A 301 11.31 -5.71 -8.04
CA ILE A 301 10.80 -4.72 -9.01
C ILE A 301 11.94 -3.81 -9.46
N THR A 302 12.78 -3.34 -8.52
CA THR A 302 13.98 -2.55 -8.83
C THR A 302 14.91 -3.32 -9.78
N ALA A 303 15.16 -4.60 -9.51
CA ALA A 303 16.01 -5.44 -10.37
C ALA A 303 15.38 -5.70 -11.75
N SER A 304 14.05 -5.81 -11.83
CA SER A 304 13.33 -5.92 -13.10
C SER A 304 13.48 -4.65 -13.94
N MET A 305 13.29 -3.47 -13.35
CA MET A 305 13.52 -2.20 -14.02
C MET A 305 14.97 -2.03 -14.48
N ALA A 306 15.93 -2.57 -13.70
CA ALA A 306 17.36 -2.51 -14.03
C ALA A 306 17.72 -3.29 -15.31
N ASN A 307 16.91 -4.26 -15.72
CA ASN A 307 17.09 -4.96 -17.00
C ASN A 307 16.65 -4.10 -18.20
N ASP A 308 15.68 -3.22 -18.00
CA ASP A 308 15.10 -2.40 -19.06
C ASP A 308 15.76 -1.01 -19.17
N HIS A 309 16.43 -0.54 -18.09
CA HIS A 309 16.96 0.83 -17.99
C HIS A 309 18.41 0.88 -17.55
N SER A 310 19.27 1.41 -18.42
CA SER A 310 20.74 1.44 -18.24
C SER A 310 21.19 2.21 -16.98
N PHE A 311 20.46 3.24 -16.55
CA PHE A 311 20.75 3.97 -15.31
C PHE A 311 20.69 3.07 -14.08
N LEU A 312 19.78 2.12 -14.07
CA LEU A 312 19.57 1.18 -12.96
C LEU A 312 20.39 -0.12 -13.12
N SER A 313 21.20 -0.29 -14.16
CA SER A 313 21.91 -1.54 -14.48
C SER A 313 22.73 -2.11 -13.33
N LEU A 314 23.22 -1.25 -12.42
CA LEU A 314 23.92 -1.67 -11.20
C LEU A 314 23.08 -2.58 -10.28
N PHE A 315 21.74 -2.45 -10.34
CA PHE A 315 20.78 -3.13 -9.46
C PHE A 315 20.16 -4.38 -10.07
N GLN A 316 20.68 -4.86 -11.20
CA GLN A 316 20.26 -6.12 -11.83
C GLN A 316 20.43 -7.31 -10.89
N MET A 317 19.68 -8.39 -11.16
CA MET A 317 19.83 -9.67 -10.46
C MET A 317 21.27 -10.16 -10.57
N GLN A 318 21.82 -10.63 -9.46
CA GLN A 318 23.14 -11.25 -9.44
C GLN A 318 23.07 -12.73 -9.83
N SER A 319 24.22 -13.36 -10.03
CA SER A 319 24.33 -14.76 -10.47
C SER A 319 23.62 -15.79 -9.58
N ASN A 320 23.40 -15.45 -8.32
CA ASN A 320 22.64 -16.28 -7.35
C ASN A 320 21.13 -16.00 -7.33
N ASN A 321 20.59 -15.27 -8.31
CA ASN A 321 19.19 -14.82 -8.38
C ASN A 321 18.74 -13.96 -7.19
N LEU A 322 19.65 -13.28 -6.50
CA LEU A 322 19.37 -12.35 -5.41
C LEU A 322 19.67 -10.91 -5.84
N PRO A 323 18.72 -9.97 -5.67
CA PRO A 323 18.95 -8.56 -5.99
C PRO A 323 19.61 -7.82 -4.82
N VAL A 324 20.81 -8.27 -4.38
CA VAL A 324 21.46 -7.78 -3.15
C VAL A 324 21.68 -6.27 -3.15
N ARG A 325 22.10 -5.69 -4.29
CA ARG A 325 22.31 -4.25 -4.41
C ARG A 325 20.99 -3.46 -4.31
N ALA A 326 19.90 -4.00 -4.89
CA ALA A 326 18.60 -3.39 -4.79
C ALA A 326 18.03 -3.48 -3.36
N LEU A 327 18.28 -4.56 -2.62
CA LEU A 327 17.95 -4.70 -1.21
C LEU A 327 18.61 -3.60 -0.35
N TRP A 328 19.91 -3.36 -0.55
CA TRP A 328 20.62 -2.32 0.20
C TRP A 328 20.24 -0.90 -0.22
N LEU A 329 19.92 -0.68 -1.50
CA LEU A 329 19.35 0.60 -1.95
C LEU A 329 18.03 0.90 -1.24
N GLN A 330 17.15 -0.09 -1.19
CA GLN A 330 15.85 0.03 -0.53
C GLN A 330 16.00 0.27 0.98
N PHE A 331 16.93 -0.42 1.64
CA PHE A 331 17.30 -0.16 3.04
C PHE A 331 17.75 1.30 3.23
N GLY A 332 18.64 1.79 2.36
CA GLY A 332 19.14 3.16 2.44
C GLY A 332 18.05 4.21 2.31
N ILE A 333 17.14 4.04 1.32
CA ILE A 333 16.02 4.97 1.11
C ILE A 333 15.04 4.90 2.29
N SER A 334 14.67 3.72 2.76
CA SER A 334 13.77 3.57 3.91
C SER A 334 14.36 4.17 5.18
N SER A 335 15.67 4.00 5.40
CA SER A 335 16.39 4.62 6.54
C SER A 335 16.41 6.14 6.44
N LEU A 336 16.63 6.68 5.24
CA LEU A 336 16.58 8.12 5.00
C LEU A 336 15.19 8.68 5.33
N LEU A 337 14.12 8.01 4.89
CA LEU A 337 12.75 8.41 5.22
C LEU A 337 12.50 8.44 6.73
N ILE A 338 12.97 7.43 7.48
CA ILE A 338 12.83 7.38 8.96
C ILE A 338 13.58 8.53 9.63
N LEU A 339 14.77 8.87 9.14
CA LEU A 339 15.61 9.93 9.72
C LEU A 339 15.06 11.33 9.45
N THR A 340 14.51 11.56 8.26
CA THR A 340 14.12 12.89 7.78
C THR A 340 12.64 13.22 7.98
N GLY A 341 11.77 12.20 8.02
CA GLY A 341 10.32 12.39 8.08
C GLY A 341 9.70 11.93 9.40
N THR A 342 8.51 12.46 9.67
CA THR A 342 7.58 11.89 10.65
C THR A 342 6.76 10.79 9.98
N PHE A 343 6.09 9.94 10.77
CA PHE A 343 5.19 8.93 10.23
C PHE A 343 4.11 9.54 9.31
N GLU A 344 3.49 10.63 9.75
CA GLU A 344 2.46 11.34 8.99
C GLU A 344 2.99 11.88 7.67
N GLN A 345 4.15 12.53 7.67
CA GLN A 345 4.78 13.08 6.45
C GLN A 345 5.11 12.01 5.43
N ILE A 346 5.70 10.89 5.87
CA ILE A 346 6.02 9.76 5.00
C ILE A 346 4.75 9.17 4.40
N LEU A 347 3.68 9.03 5.19
CA LEU A 347 2.39 8.50 4.76
C LEU A 347 1.74 9.39 3.70
N VAL A 348 1.68 10.71 3.92
CA VAL A 348 1.11 11.68 2.98
C VAL A 348 1.91 11.69 1.68
N TYR A 349 3.23 11.80 1.76
CA TYR A 349 4.14 11.75 0.61
C TYR A 349 3.93 10.48 -0.24
N CYS A 350 3.86 9.33 0.43
CA CYS A 350 3.60 8.04 -0.20
C CYS A 350 2.20 7.99 -0.84
N GLY A 351 1.19 8.43 -0.10
CA GLY A 351 -0.21 8.41 -0.53
C GLY A 351 -0.43 9.20 -1.81
N ILE A 352 0.16 10.40 -1.95
CA ILE A 352 0.06 11.23 -3.16
C ILE A 352 0.61 10.48 -4.38
N LEU A 353 1.84 9.97 -4.29
CA LEU A 353 2.55 9.40 -5.43
C LEU A 353 1.95 8.06 -5.88
N ILE A 354 1.58 7.19 -4.94
CA ILE A 354 0.90 5.93 -5.26
C ILE A 354 -0.46 6.21 -5.90
N SER A 355 -1.24 7.14 -5.35
CA SER A 355 -2.55 7.49 -5.89
C SER A 355 -2.47 8.06 -7.31
N LEU A 356 -1.46 8.89 -7.59
CA LEU A 356 -1.20 9.42 -8.92
C LEU A 356 -0.88 8.30 -9.93
N SER A 357 -0.01 7.37 -9.55
CA SER A 357 0.34 6.22 -10.39
C SER A 357 -0.87 5.34 -10.69
N SER A 358 -1.65 5.00 -9.66
CA SER A 358 -2.86 4.19 -9.81
C SER A 358 -3.93 4.90 -10.65
N MET A 359 -4.10 6.21 -10.48
CA MET A 359 -5.05 7.01 -11.27
C MET A 359 -4.72 6.96 -12.77
N LEU A 360 -3.44 7.02 -13.13
CA LEU A 360 -3.02 6.91 -14.53
C LEU A 360 -3.37 5.55 -15.14
N VAL A 361 -3.26 4.45 -14.38
CA VAL A 361 -3.69 3.13 -14.84
C VAL A 361 -5.22 3.09 -15.03
N VAL A 362 -5.98 3.57 -14.05
CA VAL A 362 -7.45 3.59 -14.11
C VAL A 362 -7.96 4.40 -15.29
N ILE A 363 -7.40 5.59 -15.54
CA ILE A 363 -7.75 6.41 -16.71
C ILE A 363 -7.29 5.71 -18.01
N GLY A 364 -6.17 5.00 -17.96
CA GLY A 364 -5.59 4.29 -19.10
C GLY A 364 -6.49 3.21 -19.74
N ILE A 365 -7.49 2.71 -19.02
CA ILE A 365 -8.46 1.72 -19.51
C ILE A 365 -9.16 2.19 -20.79
N TYR A 366 -9.39 3.50 -20.93
CA TYR A 366 -9.97 4.11 -22.10
C TYR A 366 -9.15 3.84 -23.38
N LYS A 367 -7.82 3.74 -23.27
CA LYS A 367 -6.96 3.42 -24.41
C LYS A 367 -7.11 1.96 -24.83
N ILE A 368 -7.24 1.04 -23.88
CA ILE A 368 -7.50 -0.38 -24.15
C ILE A 368 -8.82 -0.52 -24.90
N ARG A 369 -9.88 0.13 -24.39
CA ARG A 369 -11.23 0.03 -25.00
C ARG A 369 -11.35 0.68 -26.37
N LYS A 370 -10.41 1.54 -26.78
CA LYS A 370 -10.33 2.09 -28.14
C LYS A 370 -9.64 1.18 -29.14
N GLN A 371 -8.89 0.16 -28.67
CA GLN A 371 -8.22 -0.76 -29.59
C GLN A 371 -9.25 -1.67 -30.26
N PRO A 372 -9.19 -1.87 -31.62
CA PRO A 372 -10.14 -2.71 -32.34
C PRO A 372 -10.21 -4.13 -31.81
N ASP A 373 -9.06 -4.72 -31.49
CA ASP A 373 -8.91 -6.10 -31.01
C ASP A 373 -9.55 -6.33 -29.64
N HIS A 374 -9.73 -5.27 -28.85
CA HIS A 374 -10.37 -5.38 -27.52
C HIS A 374 -11.87 -5.71 -27.59
N LYS A 375 -12.54 -5.45 -28.72
CA LYS A 375 -13.95 -5.81 -28.89
C LYS A 375 -14.14 -7.32 -29.00
N GLU A 376 -13.15 -8.02 -29.50
CA GLU A 376 -13.14 -9.48 -29.67
C GLU A 376 -12.53 -10.22 -28.49
N ASP A 377 -11.84 -9.48 -27.57
CA ASP A 377 -11.25 -10.07 -26.37
C ASP A 377 -12.35 -10.51 -25.38
N THR A 378 -12.39 -11.81 -25.11
CA THR A 378 -13.29 -12.45 -24.14
C THR A 378 -12.87 -12.23 -22.68
N GLY A 379 -11.90 -11.33 -22.42
CA GLY A 379 -11.39 -10.99 -21.11
C GLY A 379 -12.42 -10.26 -20.24
N TYR A 380 -12.06 -10.08 -18.95
CA TYR A 380 -12.90 -9.33 -18.02
C TYR A 380 -13.05 -7.87 -18.44
N LYS A 381 -14.26 -7.34 -18.36
CA LYS A 381 -14.60 -5.93 -18.60
C LYS A 381 -15.20 -5.31 -17.34
N SER A 382 -14.64 -4.16 -16.91
CA SER A 382 -15.15 -3.40 -15.75
C SER A 382 -16.61 -3.04 -15.95
N PRO A 383 -17.51 -3.36 -14.98
CA PRO A 383 -18.91 -3.06 -15.07
C PRO A 383 -19.15 -1.53 -15.02
N TRP A 384 -20.28 -1.11 -15.58
CA TRP A 384 -20.74 0.30 -15.57
C TRP A 384 -19.71 1.33 -16.02
N TYR A 385 -18.83 0.95 -16.92
CA TYR A 385 -17.86 1.89 -17.51
C TYR A 385 -18.58 3.08 -18.17
N PRO A 386 -18.15 4.32 -17.92
CA PRO A 386 -16.94 4.75 -17.21
C PRO A 386 -17.17 5.16 -15.73
N PHE A 387 -18.27 4.76 -15.10
CA PHE A 387 -18.71 5.25 -13.80
C PHE A 387 -17.64 5.07 -12.69
N PHE A 388 -17.11 3.86 -12.51
CA PHE A 388 -16.10 3.60 -11.48
C PHE A 388 -14.78 4.32 -11.76
N GLN A 389 -14.39 4.47 -13.02
CA GLN A 389 -13.20 5.19 -13.42
C GLN A 389 -13.30 6.68 -13.10
N ILE A 390 -14.47 7.26 -13.34
CA ILE A 390 -14.77 8.66 -13.02
C ILE A 390 -14.75 8.88 -11.51
N ILE A 391 -15.41 8.02 -10.71
CA ILE A 391 -15.36 8.09 -9.24
C ILE A 391 -13.93 8.05 -8.73
N PHE A 392 -13.15 7.05 -9.18
CA PHE A 392 -11.74 6.94 -8.79
C PHE A 392 -10.96 8.21 -9.12
N ALA A 393 -11.06 8.67 -10.36
CA ALA A 393 -10.30 9.83 -10.81
C ALA A 393 -10.70 11.13 -10.09
N LEU A 394 -12.01 11.38 -9.92
CA LEU A 394 -12.50 12.59 -9.25
C LEU A 394 -12.10 12.62 -7.78
N LEU A 395 -12.32 11.52 -7.05
CA LEU A 395 -11.98 11.46 -5.61
C LEU A 395 -10.46 11.53 -5.39
N THR A 396 -9.69 10.84 -6.22
CA THR A 396 -8.23 10.90 -6.16
C THR A 396 -7.72 12.29 -6.49
N LEU A 397 -8.25 12.94 -7.52
CA LEU A 397 -7.86 14.30 -7.89
C LEU A 397 -8.25 15.31 -6.80
N TRP A 398 -9.44 15.20 -6.25
CA TRP A 398 -9.90 16.03 -5.14
C TRP A 398 -8.96 15.91 -3.93
N MET A 399 -8.66 14.68 -3.51
CA MET A 399 -7.72 14.40 -2.43
C MET A 399 -6.33 14.99 -2.71
N ILE A 400 -5.76 14.79 -3.91
CA ILE A 400 -4.44 15.31 -4.28
C ILE A 400 -4.43 16.84 -4.26
N ILE A 401 -5.44 17.52 -4.84
CA ILE A 401 -5.49 18.97 -4.90
C ILE A 401 -5.47 19.60 -3.49
N PHE A 402 -6.33 19.09 -2.59
CA PHE A 402 -6.36 19.62 -1.22
C PHE A 402 -5.08 19.33 -0.44
N THR A 403 -4.47 18.16 -0.70
CA THR A 403 -3.19 17.84 -0.06
C THR A 403 -2.04 18.69 -0.59
N LEU A 404 -2.00 18.99 -1.87
CA LEU A 404 -1.01 19.91 -2.46
C LEU A 404 -1.08 21.30 -1.78
N TYR A 405 -2.28 21.73 -1.41
CA TYR A 405 -2.49 23.03 -0.76
C TYR A 405 -2.12 22.99 0.73
N ASP A 406 -2.55 21.96 1.47
CA ASP A 406 -2.39 21.86 2.94
C ASP A 406 -1.04 21.29 3.38
N LYS A 407 -0.44 20.44 2.57
CA LYS A 407 0.83 19.74 2.85
C LYS A 407 1.88 20.07 1.79
N PRO A 408 2.29 21.35 1.68
CA PRO A 408 3.15 21.82 0.57
C PRO A 408 4.55 21.18 0.58
N LEU A 409 5.11 20.86 1.76
CA LEU A 409 6.44 20.24 1.87
C LEU A 409 6.45 18.81 1.34
N GLU A 410 5.48 17.99 1.73
CA GLU A 410 5.31 16.61 1.28
C GLU A 410 5.00 16.58 -0.23
N SER A 411 4.21 17.52 -0.69
CA SER A 411 3.86 17.68 -2.11
C SER A 411 5.06 18.09 -2.94
N LEU A 412 5.86 19.04 -2.47
CA LEU A 412 7.10 19.45 -3.12
C LEU A 412 8.12 18.30 -3.19
N ALA A 413 8.25 17.53 -2.10
CA ALA A 413 9.07 16.32 -2.09
C ALA A 413 8.63 15.32 -3.16
N GLY A 414 7.31 15.16 -3.36
CA GLY A 414 6.74 14.33 -4.43
C GLY A 414 7.11 14.82 -5.83
N ILE A 415 6.99 16.12 -6.07
CA ILE A 415 7.37 16.74 -7.35
C ILE A 415 8.88 16.58 -7.62
N ILE A 416 9.72 16.85 -6.63
CA ILE A 416 11.18 16.68 -6.73
C ILE A 416 11.53 15.23 -7.04
N ASN A 417 10.88 14.28 -6.39
CA ASN A 417 11.10 12.86 -6.67
C ASN A 417 10.78 12.48 -8.12
N LEU A 418 9.68 12.99 -8.68
CA LEU A 418 9.32 12.77 -10.08
C LEU A 418 10.31 13.42 -11.04
N LEU A 419 10.79 14.64 -10.74
CA LEU A 419 11.80 15.34 -11.54
C LEU A 419 13.14 14.58 -11.54
N ILE A 420 13.56 14.04 -10.40
CA ILE A 420 14.75 13.16 -10.31
C ILE A 420 14.53 11.90 -11.16
N GLY A 421 13.36 11.25 -11.06
CA GLY A 421 13.02 10.10 -11.90
C GLY A 421 13.09 10.43 -13.39
N MET A 422 12.57 11.57 -13.80
CA MET A 422 12.63 12.04 -15.19
C MET A 422 14.10 12.28 -15.63
N ALA A 423 14.90 12.94 -14.80
CA ALA A 423 16.31 13.20 -15.09
C ALA A 423 17.10 11.88 -15.25
N THR A 424 16.86 10.88 -14.38
CA THR A 424 17.54 9.57 -14.47
C THR A 424 17.11 8.79 -15.71
N PHE A 425 15.86 8.90 -16.16
CA PHE A 425 15.40 8.29 -17.40
C PHE A 425 16.14 8.85 -18.62
N TYR A 426 16.20 10.17 -18.75
CA TYR A 426 16.89 10.81 -19.88
C TYR A 426 18.40 10.60 -19.84
N TRP A 427 19.01 10.61 -18.66
CA TRP A 427 20.44 10.28 -18.50
C TRP A 427 20.75 8.86 -19.02
N GLY A 428 19.93 7.88 -18.66
CA GLY A 428 20.08 6.52 -19.15
C GLY A 428 19.98 6.42 -20.68
N HIS A 429 19.03 7.12 -21.28
CA HIS A 429 18.86 7.19 -22.74
C HIS A 429 20.03 7.88 -23.44
N PHE A 430 20.54 8.96 -22.86
CA PHE A 430 21.71 9.68 -23.39
C PHE A 430 22.96 8.80 -23.39
N LYS A 431 23.20 8.08 -22.30
CA LYS A 431 24.37 7.17 -22.18
C LYS A 431 24.34 6.07 -23.24
N LEU A 432 23.17 5.46 -23.51
CA LEU A 432 23.03 4.44 -24.57
C LEU A 432 23.32 5.01 -25.95
N LYS A 433 22.92 6.25 -26.26
CA LYS A 433 23.11 6.85 -27.57
C LYS A 433 24.57 7.25 -27.87
N TYR A 434 25.35 7.60 -26.85
CA TYR A 434 26.70 8.17 -27.03
C TYR A 434 27.85 7.22 -26.67
N PHE A 435 27.62 6.16 -25.87
CA PHE A 435 28.67 5.26 -25.41
C PHE A 435 28.60 3.84 -26.01
N GLN A 436 27.60 3.57 -26.86
CA GLN A 436 27.53 2.33 -27.68
C GLN A 436 27.92 2.56 -29.15
N LYS A 437 28.45 3.74 -29.49
CA LYS A 437 29.21 4.02 -30.69
C LYS A 437 30.71 3.89 -30.40
#